data_ba5e4a75bbe0d5185a3ceccf6ffce47c
#
_entry.id   ba5e4a75bbe0d5185a3ceccf6ffce47c
#
_cell.length_a   1.000
_cell.length_b   1.000
_cell.length_c   1.000
_cell.angle_alpha   90.00
_cell.angle_beta   90.00
_cell.angle_gamma   90.00
#
_symmetry.space_group_name_H-M   'P 1'
#
loop_
_entity.id
_entity.type
_entity.pdbx_description
1 polymer ?
#
loop_
_entity_poly.entity_id
_entity_poly.type
_entity_poly.pdbx_seq_one_letter_code
_entity_poly.pdbx_strand_id
1 'polypeptide(L)'
;DDTYGSHVHHVFAGMNEEASEYKLEPREVFTTPKLALTYSCEGLGEASRNLHRWARMGMVYSCDKPRDILLNSWEGVYLNIKEQEMDQMMKDFAAMGGELFVMDDGWFGNKYRRIQDNSSLGDWVVDTQKLPHGIKGLTDTAKKYGIKFGIWIEPEFTNTKSELVE
;
A
#
# COMPACT_ATOMS: atom_id res chain seq x y z
N ASP A 1 11.65 4.00 32.67
CA ASP A 1 12.74 4.80 33.25
C ASP A 1 12.46 4.99 34.73
N ASP A 2 13.33 4.45 35.58
CA ASP A 2 13.15 4.40 37.03
C ASP A 2 14.03 5.48 37.71
N THR A 3 13.85 6.71 37.29
CA THR A 3 14.66 7.84 37.79
C THR A 3 14.41 8.15 39.27
N TYR A 4 13.34 7.62 39.90
CA TYR A 4 12.97 7.85 41.30
C TYR A 4 12.43 6.62 42.05
N GLY A 5 12.67 5.41 41.58
CA GLY A 5 12.24 4.18 42.27
C GLY A 5 10.73 3.95 42.34
N SER A 6 9.94 4.62 41.49
CA SER A 6 8.48 4.55 41.56
C SER A 6 7.86 3.49 40.63
N HIS A 7 8.61 2.73 39.86
CA HIS A 7 8.13 1.67 38.93
C HIS A 7 6.85 2.02 38.14
N VAL A 8 6.67 3.31 37.81
CA VAL A 8 5.48 3.79 37.10
C VAL A 8 5.80 3.87 35.61
N HIS A 9 5.02 3.15 34.82
CA HIS A 9 5.12 3.23 33.37
C HIS A 9 4.11 4.26 32.83
N HIS A 10 4.59 5.25 32.09
CA HIS A 10 3.76 6.23 31.41
C HIS A 10 3.70 5.90 29.92
N VAL A 11 2.48 5.83 29.37
CA VAL A 11 2.24 5.64 27.94
C VAL A 11 1.50 6.86 27.41
N PHE A 12 2.05 7.51 26.41
CA PHE A 12 1.43 8.63 25.71
C PHE A 12 1.07 8.19 24.30
N ALA A 13 -0.13 8.54 23.88
CA ALA A 13 -0.59 8.30 22.52
C ALA A 13 -1.44 9.47 22.03
N GLY A 14 -1.20 9.91 20.81
CA GLY A 14 -1.88 11.06 20.23
C GLY A 14 -1.53 11.24 18.76
N MET A 15 -1.89 12.38 18.22
CA MET A 15 -1.45 12.81 16.88
C MET A 15 0.05 13.05 16.89
N ASN A 16 0.71 12.71 15.78
CA ASN A 16 2.12 13.05 15.60
C ASN A 16 2.24 14.59 15.50
N GLU A 17 3.09 15.17 16.34
CA GLU A 17 3.33 16.61 16.37
C GLU A 17 4.39 17.08 15.35
N GLU A 18 5.16 16.15 14.79
CA GLU A 18 6.22 16.48 13.83
C GLU A 18 5.62 17.00 12.52
N ALA A 19 6.01 18.21 12.12
CA ALA A 19 5.56 18.92 10.92
C ALA A 19 4.01 19.02 10.81
N SER A 20 3.31 19.05 11.96
CA SER A 20 1.86 19.05 12.01
C SER A 20 1.36 20.10 13.02
N GLU A 21 0.51 21.00 12.53
CA GLU A 21 -0.19 21.99 13.36
C GLU A 21 -1.68 21.93 13.06
N TYR A 22 -2.49 21.98 14.11
CA TYR A 22 -3.95 22.09 13.98
C TYR A 22 -4.46 23.22 14.86
N LYS A 23 -5.00 24.27 14.22
CA LYS A 23 -5.63 25.39 14.90
C LYS A 23 -7.10 25.07 15.17
N LEU A 24 -7.45 24.88 16.43
CA LEU A 24 -8.83 24.65 16.85
C LEU A 24 -9.50 26.01 17.11
N GLU A 25 -10.50 26.37 16.32
CA GLU A 25 -11.27 27.61 16.51
C GLU A 25 -12.28 27.47 17.67
N PRO A 26 -12.73 28.60 18.29
CA PRO A 26 -13.69 28.54 19.37
C PRO A 26 -14.98 27.79 18.95
N ARG A 27 -15.42 26.81 19.76
CA ARG A 27 -16.55 25.89 19.54
C ARG A 27 -16.35 24.83 18.45
N GLU A 28 -15.19 24.75 17.86
CA GLU A 28 -14.83 23.64 16.95
C GLU A 28 -14.49 22.38 17.77
N VAL A 29 -14.76 21.21 17.18
CA VAL A 29 -14.44 19.92 17.79
C VAL A 29 -13.51 19.16 16.86
N PHE A 30 -12.35 18.79 17.37
CA PHE A 30 -11.42 17.89 16.68
C PHE A 30 -11.59 16.48 17.20
N THR A 31 -11.85 15.54 16.29
CA THR A 31 -11.97 14.11 16.63
C THR A 31 -10.68 13.40 16.24
N THR A 32 -9.94 12.91 17.23
CA THR A 32 -8.74 12.10 17.00
C THR A 32 -9.07 10.74 16.39
N PRO A 33 -8.13 10.10 15.69
CA PRO A 33 -8.24 8.69 15.35
C PRO A 33 -8.45 7.83 16.59
N LYS A 34 -9.14 6.69 16.42
CA LYS A 34 -9.37 5.75 17.51
C LYS A 34 -8.07 5.07 17.92
N LEU A 35 -7.78 5.03 19.21
CA LEU A 35 -6.68 4.26 19.77
C LEU A 35 -7.20 2.90 20.28
N ALA A 36 -6.58 1.81 19.85
CA ALA A 36 -6.84 0.48 20.38
C ALA A 36 -5.74 0.10 21.36
N LEU A 37 -6.14 -0.34 22.55
CA LEU A 37 -5.25 -0.80 23.60
C LEU A 37 -5.55 -2.26 23.94
N THR A 38 -4.52 -3.01 24.32
CA THR A 38 -4.66 -4.36 24.86
C THR A 38 -3.75 -4.56 26.05
N TYR A 39 -4.15 -5.48 26.93
CA TYR A 39 -3.35 -5.94 28.04
C TYR A 39 -3.21 -7.47 27.98
N SER A 40 -2.07 -7.98 28.38
CA SER A 40 -1.84 -9.42 28.51
C SER A 40 -0.88 -9.70 29.67
N CYS A 41 -1.24 -10.65 30.51
CA CYS A 41 -0.36 -11.24 31.51
C CYS A 41 0.46 -12.43 30.96
N GLU A 42 0.21 -12.85 29.71
CA GLU A 42 0.86 -13.97 29.02
C GLU A 42 1.92 -13.51 28.01
N GLY A 43 2.40 -12.27 28.16
CA GLY A 43 3.46 -11.68 27.36
C GLY A 43 2.98 -11.03 26.05
N LEU A 44 3.95 -10.51 25.28
CA LEU A 44 3.71 -9.73 24.07
C LEU A 44 3.06 -10.55 22.94
N GLY A 45 3.32 -11.86 22.88
CA GLY A 45 2.71 -12.72 21.87
C GLY A 45 1.18 -12.76 21.97
N GLU A 46 0.65 -12.86 23.21
CA GLU A 46 -0.80 -12.82 23.40
C GLU A 46 -1.36 -11.41 23.18
N ALA A 47 -0.67 -10.37 23.62
CA ALA A 47 -1.06 -8.98 23.31
C ALA A 47 -1.17 -8.76 21.79
N SER A 48 -0.21 -9.22 21.02
CA SER A 48 -0.24 -9.17 19.56
C SER A 48 -1.43 -9.93 18.97
N ARG A 49 -1.68 -11.16 19.43
CA ARG A 49 -2.84 -11.96 18.99
C ARG A 49 -4.18 -11.31 19.32
N ASN A 50 -4.29 -10.61 20.46
CA ASN A 50 -5.48 -9.83 20.82
C ASN A 50 -5.77 -8.75 19.78
N LEU A 51 -4.75 -7.96 19.39
CA LEU A 51 -4.87 -6.93 18.35
C LEU A 51 -5.19 -7.54 16.98
N HIS A 52 -4.61 -8.69 16.64
CA HIS A 52 -4.94 -9.39 15.39
C HIS A 52 -6.41 -9.87 15.37
N ARG A 53 -6.92 -10.41 16.46
CA ARG A 53 -8.34 -10.80 16.59
C ARG A 53 -9.26 -9.59 16.44
N TRP A 54 -8.94 -8.51 17.15
CA TRP A 54 -9.70 -7.26 17.06
C TRP A 54 -9.70 -6.71 15.62
N ALA A 55 -8.55 -6.66 14.96
CA ALA A 55 -8.45 -6.19 13.57
C ALA A 55 -9.30 -7.04 12.62
N ARG A 56 -9.24 -8.37 12.75
CA ARG A 56 -10.06 -9.28 11.93
C ARG A 56 -11.56 -9.07 12.13
N MET A 57 -12.01 -8.86 13.37
CA MET A 57 -13.45 -8.73 13.66
C MET A 57 -14.03 -7.38 13.29
N GLY A 58 -13.25 -6.30 13.28
CA GLY A 58 -13.76 -4.95 13.18
C GLY A 58 -13.12 -4.03 12.14
N MET A 59 -11.96 -4.37 11.60
CA MET A 59 -11.19 -3.49 10.74
C MET A 59 -10.99 -4.04 9.33
N VAL A 60 -10.80 -5.33 9.20
CA VAL A 60 -10.44 -5.97 7.92
C VAL A 60 -11.70 -6.33 7.14
N TYR A 61 -11.83 -5.76 5.95
CA TYR A 61 -12.92 -6.11 5.03
C TYR A 61 -12.83 -7.59 4.64
N SER A 62 -13.98 -8.28 4.62
CA SER A 62 -14.08 -9.73 4.29
C SER A 62 -13.08 -10.57 5.08
N CYS A 63 -13.02 -10.40 6.39
CA CYS A 63 -12.10 -11.10 7.30
C CYS A 63 -12.32 -12.61 7.36
N ASP A 64 -13.47 -13.07 6.93
CA ASP A 64 -13.92 -14.48 6.82
C ASP A 64 -13.38 -15.19 5.56
N LYS A 65 -12.85 -14.43 4.61
CA LYS A 65 -12.32 -14.97 3.35
C LYS A 65 -10.81 -15.15 3.39
N PRO A 66 -10.26 -16.23 2.85
CA PRO A 66 -8.83 -16.34 2.62
C PRO A 66 -8.37 -15.25 1.66
N ARG A 67 -7.11 -14.84 1.79
CA ARG A 67 -6.48 -13.92 0.84
C ARG A 67 -6.02 -14.69 -0.39
N ASP A 68 -6.12 -14.02 -1.55
CA ASP A 68 -5.63 -14.59 -2.80
C ASP A 68 -4.11 -14.83 -2.71
N ILE A 69 -3.65 -15.88 -3.38
CA ILE A 69 -2.22 -16.10 -3.63
C ILE A 69 -1.78 -14.99 -4.59
N LEU A 70 -0.90 -14.11 -4.11
CA LEU A 70 -0.52 -12.88 -4.80
C LEU A 70 0.93 -12.93 -5.27
N LEU A 71 1.18 -12.48 -6.51
CA LEU A 71 2.50 -12.13 -7.02
C LEU A 71 2.53 -10.63 -7.34
N ASN A 72 3.51 -9.93 -6.76
CA ASN A 72 3.83 -8.54 -7.10
C ASN A 72 5.03 -8.51 -8.06
N SER A 73 5.01 -7.62 -9.07
CA SER A 73 6.05 -7.56 -10.10
C SER A 73 7.36 -6.90 -9.63
N TRP A 74 7.38 -6.22 -8.48
CA TRP A 74 8.50 -5.35 -8.08
C TRP A 74 9.85 -6.06 -8.10
N GLU A 75 10.01 -7.13 -7.35
CA GLU A 75 11.28 -7.85 -7.27
C GLU A 75 11.70 -8.54 -8.59
N GLY A 76 10.77 -8.68 -9.53
CA GLY A 76 11.04 -9.26 -10.83
C GLY A 76 11.59 -8.28 -11.86
N VAL A 77 11.09 -7.04 -11.86
CA VAL A 77 11.37 -6.07 -12.95
C VAL A 77 11.63 -4.65 -12.48
N TYR A 78 11.37 -4.33 -11.20
CA TYR A 78 11.42 -2.96 -10.67
C TYR A 78 10.66 -1.99 -11.58
N LEU A 79 11.21 -0.81 -11.85
CA LEU A 79 10.63 0.21 -12.73
C LEU A 79 10.63 -0.16 -14.22
N ASN A 80 11.25 -1.28 -14.60
CA ASN A 80 11.40 -1.69 -16.00
C ASN A 80 10.20 -2.48 -16.51
N ILE A 81 9.01 -1.95 -16.31
CA ILE A 81 7.75 -2.53 -16.77
C ILE A 81 7.72 -2.62 -18.28
N LYS A 82 7.39 -3.80 -18.82
CA LYS A 82 7.12 -4.06 -20.23
C LYS A 82 5.91 -4.99 -20.37
N GLU A 83 5.01 -4.68 -21.27
CA GLU A 83 3.75 -5.41 -21.44
C GLU A 83 3.97 -6.92 -21.69
N GLN A 84 4.94 -7.27 -22.52
CA GLN A 84 5.26 -8.68 -22.80
C GLN A 84 5.80 -9.44 -21.57
N GLU A 85 6.60 -8.76 -20.73
CA GLU A 85 7.10 -9.36 -19.50
C GLU A 85 5.97 -9.57 -18.49
N MET A 86 5.04 -8.60 -18.39
CA MET A 86 3.84 -8.74 -17.56
C MET A 86 2.94 -9.89 -18.04
N ASP A 87 2.74 -10.03 -19.36
CA ASP A 87 1.99 -11.16 -19.91
C ASP A 87 2.63 -12.50 -19.56
N GLN A 88 3.94 -12.63 -19.73
CA GLN A 88 4.67 -13.87 -19.41
C GLN A 88 4.61 -14.19 -17.92
N MET A 89 4.82 -13.18 -17.05
CA MET A 89 4.74 -13.35 -15.58
C MET A 89 3.35 -13.81 -15.17
N MET A 90 2.28 -13.20 -15.70
CA MET A 90 0.90 -13.59 -15.41
C MET A 90 0.59 -15.02 -15.86
N LYS A 91 1.07 -15.41 -17.04
CA LYS A 91 0.91 -16.75 -17.58
C LYS A 91 1.56 -17.81 -16.69
N ASP A 92 2.83 -17.60 -16.34
CA ASP A 92 3.58 -18.56 -15.52
C ASP A 92 3.01 -18.64 -14.10
N PHE A 93 2.65 -17.49 -13.52
CA PHE A 93 2.04 -17.40 -12.21
C PHE A 93 0.67 -18.13 -12.15
N ALA A 94 -0.17 -17.92 -13.15
CA ALA A 94 -1.45 -18.65 -13.27
C ALA A 94 -1.24 -20.17 -13.37
N ALA A 95 -0.24 -20.61 -14.15
CA ALA A 95 0.09 -22.03 -14.28
C ALA A 95 0.56 -22.67 -12.96
N MET A 96 1.13 -21.89 -12.06
CA MET A 96 1.51 -22.32 -10.70
C MET A 96 0.36 -22.28 -9.69
N GLY A 97 -0.85 -21.86 -10.10
CA GLY A 97 -2.01 -21.75 -9.21
C GLY A 97 -2.13 -20.39 -8.51
N GLY A 98 -1.48 -19.35 -9.04
CA GLY A 98 -1.63 -17.97 -8.57
C GLY A 98 -3.00 -17.40 -8.86
N GLU A 99 -3.42 -16.41 -8.06
CA GLU A 99 -4.80 -15.89 -8.09
C GLU A 99 -4.88 -14.38 -8.35
N LEU A 100 -3.88 -13.61 -7.91
CA LEU A 100 -3.84 -12.15 -8.03
C LEU A 100 -2.44 -11.68 -8.43
N PHE A 101 -2.31 -11.13 -9.64
CA PHE A 101 -1.09 -10.47 -10.08
C PHE A 101 -1.20 -8.97 -9.84
N VAL A 102 -0.20 -8.38 -9.18
CA VAL A 102 -0.11 -6.93 -8.91
C VAL A 102 1.06 -6.36 -9.69
N MET A 103 0.77 -5.47 -10.62
CA MET A 103 1.77 -4.64 -11.27
C MET A 103 2.17 -3.51 -10.34
N ASP A 104 3.46 -3.45 -10.00
CA ASP A 104 4.01 -2.45 -9.08
C ASP A 104 4.42 -1.16 -9.82
N ASP A 105 5.26 -0.34 -9.18
CA ASP A 105 5.75 0.95 -9.67
C ASP A 105 6.38 0.87 -11.06
N GLY A 106 6.32 1.97 -11.80
CA GLY A 106 6.98 2.11 -13.10
C GLY A 106 6.06 2.05 -14.32
N TRP A 107 4.75 1.86 -14.17
CA TRP A 107 3.78 1.74 -15.26
C TRP A 107 3.30 3.10 -15.81
N PHE A 108 3.57 4.19 -15.11
CA PHE A 108 3.01 5.52 -15.34
C PHE A 108 4.06 6.56 -15.74
N GLY A 109 3.58 7.76 -16.08
CA GLY A 109 4.37 8.92 -16.43
C GLY A 109 4.33 9.22 -17.92
N ASN A 110 3.86 10.42 -18.24
CA ASN A 110 3.74 10.91 -19.63
C ASN A 110 4.89 11.87 -19.98
N LYS A 111 4.84 13.10 -19.50
CA LYS A 111 5.88 14.12 -19.71
C LYS A 111 7.19 13.72 -19.04
N TYR A 112 7.11 13.31 -17.80
CA TYR A 112 8.21 12.75 -17.01
C TYR A 112 8.01 11.26 -16.89
N ARG A 113 8.77 10.44 -17.59
CA ARG A 113 8.61 8.99 -17.53
C ARG A 113 9.14 8.41 -16.24
N ARG A 114 8.41 7.47 -15.67
CA ARG A 114 8.81 6.74 -14.45
C ARG A 114 9.86 5.68 -14.75
N ILE A 115 11.09 6.12 -14.99
CA ILE A 115 12.28 5.25 -15.21
C ILE A 115 13.28 5.35 -14.06
N GLN A 116 13.06 6.28 -13.14
CA GLN A 116 13.83 6.53 -11.92
C GLN A 116 12.88 7.00 -10.82
N ASP A 117 13.29 6.88 -9.55
CA ASP A 117 12.47 7.23 -8.40
C ASP A 117 12.16 8.73 -8.23
N ASN A 118 12.85 9.59 -8.95
CA ASN A 118 12.79 11.04 -8.79
C ASN A 118 11.81 11.74 -9.75
N SER A 119 10.93 11.00 -10.41
CA SER A 119 10.00 11.56 -11.39
C SER A 119 8.65 10.85 -11.40
N SER A 120 7.61 11.57 -11.80
CA SER A 120 6.25 11.14 -12.13
C SER A 120 5.37 10.64 -11.00
N LEU A 121 5.82 10.52 -9.75
CA LEU A 121 4.88 10.30 -8.64
C LEU A 121 3.86 11.44 -8.63
N GLY A 122 2.59 11.08 -8.68
CA GLY A 122 1.46 11.98 -8.86
C GLY A 122 0.83 11.94 -10.26
N ASP A 123 1.59 11.56 -11.29
CA ASP A 123 1.15 11.51 -12.69
C ASP A 123 0.64 10.10 -13.04
N TRP A 124 -0.52 9.73 -12.55
CA TRP A 124 -1.09 8.39 -12.73
C TRP A 124 -1.65 8.17 -14.15
N VAL A 125 -0.83 8.54 -15.15
CA VAL A 125 -1.11 8.37 -16.58
C VAL A 125 -0.24 7.25 -17.12
N VAL A 126 -0.85 6.30 -17.82
CA VAL A 126 -0.15 5.12 -18.36
C VAL A 126 0.97 5.53 -19.32
N ASP A 127 2.18 5.01 -19.11
CA ASP A 127 3.26 5.08 -20.10
C ASP A 127 2.98 4.11 -21.26
N THR A 128 2.44 4.62 -22.35
CA THR A 128 2.08 3.83 -23.54
C THR A 128 3.26 3.25 -24.30
N GLN A 129 4.49 3.69 -24.01
CA GLN A 129 5.69 3.05 -24.58
C GLN A 129 6.03 1.76 -23.86
N LYS A 130 5.70 1.66 -22.55
CA LYS A 130 5.84 0.44 -21.75
C LYS A 130 4.66 -0.49 -21.93
N LEU A 131 3.46 0.08 -22.00
CA LEU A 131 2.18 -0.60 -22.07
C LEU A 131 1.39 -0.12 -23.30
N PRO A 132 1.70 -0.59 -24.51
CA PRO A 132 1.04 -0.15 -25.75
C PRO A 132 -0.48 -0.32 -25.76
N HIS A 133 -1.02 -1.34 -25.09
CA HIS A 133 -2.46 -1.58 -24.96
C HIS A 133 -3.04 -1.06 -23.64
N GLY A 134 -2.24 -0.31 -22.87
CA GLY A 134 -2.64 0.30 -21.60
C GLY A 134 -2.99 -0.73 -20.52
N ILE A 135 -3.58 -0.25 -19.44
CA ILE A 135 -4.04 -1.10 -18.33
C ILE A 135 -5.10 -2.11 -18.80
N LYS A 136 -5.92 -1.71 -19.78
CA LYS A 136 -6.94 -2.62 -20.34
C LYS A 136 -6.32 -3.87 -20.95
N GLY A 137 -5.22 -3.76 -21.68
CA GLY A 137 -4.49 -4.90 -22.24
C GLY A 137 -4.09 -5.91 -21.17
N LEU A 138 -3.54 -5.41 -20.05
CA LEU A 138 -3.13 -6.26 -18.92
C LEU A 138 -4.32 -6.89 -18.20
N THR A 139 -5.42 -6.16 -17.99
CA THR A 139 -6.62 -6.74 -17.37
C THR A 139 -7.27 -7.81 -18.26
N ASP A 140 -7.24 -7.64 -19.58
CA ASP A 140 -7.74 -8.65 -20.53
C ASP A 140 -6.82 -9.90 -20.52
N THR A 141 -5.52 -9.70 -20.42
CA THR A 141 -4.52 -10.77 -20.25
C THR A 141 -4.75 -11.55 -18.94
N ALA A 142 -4.94 -10.87 -17.83
CA ALA A 142 -5.23 -11.52 -16.54
C ALA A 142 -6.51 -12.37 -16.62
N LYS A 143 -7.57 -11.82 -17.22
CA LYS A 143 -8.82 -12.57 -17.46
C LYS A 143 -8.61 -13.82 -18.34
N LYS A 144 -7.79 -13.71 -19.38
CA LYS A 144 -7.44 -14.84 -20.26
C LYS A 144 -6.80 -15.98 -19.46
N TYR A 145 -5.99 -15.68 -18.46
CA TYR A 145 -5.34 -16.67 -17.61
C TYR A 145 -6.15 -17.04 -16.36
N GLY A 146 -7.32 -16.44 -16.17
CA GLY A 146 -8.23 -16.74 -15.04
C GLY A 146 -7.77 -16.20 -13.70
N ILE A 147 -6.91 -15.18 -13.68
CA ILE A 147 -6.42 -14.51 -12.47
C ILE A 147 -6.94 -13.09 -12.36
N LYS A 148 -6.89 -12.54 -11.15
CA LYS A 148 -7.18 -11.13 -10.89
C LYS A 148 -5.97 -10.26 -11.23
N PHE A 149 -6.23 -8.97 -11.51
CA PHE A 149 -5.21 -7.97 -11.74
C PHE A 149 -5.33 -6.84 -10.71
N GLY A 150 -4.22 -6.43 -10.15
CA GLY A 150 -4.06 -5.28 -9.26
C GLY A 150 -2.99 -4.32 -9.79
N ILE A 151 -3.06 -3.09 -9.34
CA ILE A 151 -2.13 -2.02 -9.70
C ILE A 151 -1.66 -1.29 -8.43
N TRP A 152 -0.37 -0.99 -8.35
CA TRP A 152 0.20 -0.20 -7.29
C TRP A 152 0.04 1.30 -7.58
N ILE A 153 -0.29 2.06 -6.55
CA ILE A 153 -0.28 3.52 -6.52
C ILE A 153 0.24 4.01 -5.17
N GLU A 154 0.90 5.16 -5.16
CA GLU A 154 1.44 5.84 -3.97
C GLU A 154 0.92 7.29 -3.92
N PRO A 155 -0.35 7.49 -3.53
CA PRO A 155 -1.01 8.80 -3.62
C PRO A 155 -0.54 9.80 -2.57
N GLU A 156 0.23 9.38 -1.57
CA GLU A 156 0.76 10.21 -0.48
C GLU A 156 2.00 11.02 -0.87
N PHE A 157 2.64 10.71 -2.00
CA PHE A 157 3.84 11.38 -2.47
C PHE A 157 3.70 11.97 -3.88
N THR A 158 4.41 13.07 -4.12
CA THR A 158 4.58 13.70 -5.43
C THR A 158 6.04 14.05 -5.64
N ASN A 159 6.57 13.76 -6.81
CA ASN A 159 7.90 14.22 -7.21
C ASN A 159 7.86 15.68 -7.66
N THR A 160 8.98 16.37 -7.52
CA THR A 160 9.16 17.71 -8.12
C THR A 160 9.13 17.68 -9.65
N LYS A 161 9.45 16.54 -10.26
CA LYS A 161 9.27 16.27 -11.70
C LYS A 161 7.95 15.55 -11.92
N SER A 162 6.85 16.29 -11.76
CA SER A 162 5.47 15.83 -11.97
C SER A 162 4.66 16.95 -12.58
N GLU A 163 3.71 16.62 -13.44
CA GLU A 163 2.78 17.58 -14.05
C GLU A 163 1.82 18.20 -13.01
N LEU A 164 1.73 17.63 -11.79
CA LEU A 164 0.98 18.20 -10.66
C LEU A 164 1.68 19.39 -9.99
N VAL A 165 2.99 19.55 -10.18
CA VAL A 165 3.81 20.57 -9.49
C VAL A 165 4.13 21.76 -10.40
N GLU A 166 3.80 21.70 -11.68
CA GLU A 166 4.05 22.75 -12.70
C GLU A 166 3.06 23.91 -12.67
#